data_40ba1340ef4462cc9af15d910d1f18a4
#
_entry.id   40ba1340ef4462cc9af15d910d1f18a4
#
_cell.length_a   1.000
_cell.length_b   1.000
_cell.length_c   1.000
_cell.angle_alpha   90.00
_cell.angle_beta   90.00
_cell.angle_gamma   90.00
#
_symmetry.space_group_name_H-M   'P 1'
#
loop_
_entity.id
_entity.type
_entity.pdbx_description
1 polymer ?
#
loop_
_entity_poly.entity_id
_entity_poly.type
_entity_poly.pdbx_seq_one_letter_code
_entity_poly.pdbx_strand_id
1 'polypeptide(L)'
;MDHICPHCRTNNNEMAINFAIEEFICSHCDNLITVGQSVQRKIVKKPVENVVLEVGRKGMLYGTEYWVINIVIKKYGSDTFWREYSLKDSAGNNVYLSESDGHWVFLYPVDFAFKEFKYYAEANGKNYRWYETTPCTVYAATGFFEDKLQFGLATYKEYVNGTEMISREEYGKSVQFFKGNHISRSEIKKAFGITDMPYCSGTGIVQPFYYNVKQCTNIMAITALLICALQLYVVTSRSNQTVFEQNINFADVTDKEVVSKSFTLSGGSAPLKIHAFSDVDNSWASIGLSLVNEKTNEVIYASKDIEKYSGYEDGESWSEGSQSEDFNLCGIPAGTYHFLISAEKEGGTKDPFKSGYRPQNADFSILKNNEGGFSLKNDKDETIRTYNDLEVLTSEIILRTGLQNTIKETGKLDSILLNMTQEYGDPVNFEKNPAVNITATWLPVSFWNFGIVLVCLILFTVLSYWMKRTFESGKWSNSSNSPYSSN
;
A
#
# COMPACT_ATOMS: atom_id res chain seq x y z
N MET A 1 10.23 -13.73 -59.65
CA MET A 1 11.46 -13.92 -60.47
C MET A 1 12.40 -14.78 -59.65
N ASP A 2 13.08 -15.73 -60.29
CA ASP A 2 14.04 -16.59 -59.61
C ASP A 2 15.38 -15.81 -59.43
N HIS A 3 15.81 -15.66 -58.16
CA HIS A 3 17.09 -15.00 -57.85
C HIS A 3 18.14 -16.08 -57.59
N ILE A 4 18.74 -16.61 -58.65
CA ILE A 4 19.77 -17.67 -58.58
C ILE A 4 21.12 -17.05 -58.16
N CYS A 5 21.70 -17.54 -57.09
CA CYS A 5 23.03 -17.11 -56.66
C CYS A 5 24.12 -17.57 -57.66
N PRO A 6 24.89 -16.67 -58.24
CA PRO A 6 25.94 -17.07 -59.20
C PRO A 6 27.11 -17.85 -58.58
N HIS A 7 27.30 -17.78 -57.25
CA HIS A 7 28.36 -18.47 -56.56
C HIS A 7 28.05 -19.91 -56.17
N CYS A 8 26.85 -20.15 -55.58
CA CYS A 8 26.48 -21.47 -55.08
C CYS A 8 25.25 -22.09 -55.80
N ARG A 9 24.65 -21.36 -56.77
CA ARG A 9 23.49 -21.77 -57.58
C ARG A 9 22.21 -22.01 -56.77
N THR A 10 22.17 -21.60 -55.50
CA THR A 10 20.92 -21.63 -54.70
C THR A 10 19.93 -20.66 -55.29
N ASN A 11 18.68 -21.09 -55.40
CA ASN A 11 17.56 -20.24 -55.75
C ASN A 11 17.02 -19.55 -54.50
N ASN A 12 17.08 -18.20 -54.48
CA ASN A 12 16.58 -17.37 -53.38
C ASN A 12 15.20 -16.82 -53.77
N ASN A 13 14.20 -17.68 -53.78
CA ASN A 13 12.82 -17.32 -54.15
C ASN A 13 11.89 -17.47 -52.95
N GLU A 14 12.20 -16.74 -51.89
CA GLU A 14 11.49 -16.88 -50.62
C GLU A 14 10.21 -16.04 -50.55
N MET A 15 9.87 -15.26 -51.62
CA MET A 15 8.75 -14.32 -51.53
C MET A 15 7.76 -14.42 -52.71
N ALA A 16 6.48 -14.34 -52.36
CA ALA A 16 5.39 -14.26 -53.32
C ALA A 16 5.15 -12.85 -53.90
N ILE A 17 5.91 -11.84 -53.46
CA ILE A 17 5.74 -10.44 -53.88
C ILE A 17 6.74 -10.11 -54.98
N ASN A 18 6.27 -9.44 -56.02
CA ASN A 18 7.09 -8.97 -57.09
C ASN A 18 7.46 -7.47 -56.88
N PHE A 19 8.71 -7.16 -56.63
CA PHE A 19 9.23 -5.82 -56.51
C PHE A 19 10.63 -5.73 -57.17
N ALA A 20 11.08 -4.51 -57.45
CA ALA A 20 12.39 -4.30 -58.04
C ALA A 20 13.48 -4.57 -57.00
N ILE A 21 14.36 -5.53 -57.27
CA ILE A 21 15.48 -5.86 -56.37
C ILE A 21 16.77 -5.40 -57.06
N GLU A 22 17.52 -4.54 -56.38
CA GLU A 22 18.86 -4.15 -56.80
C GLU A 22 19.94 -5.11 -56.25
N GLU A 23 19.81 -5.51 -55.00
CA GLU A 23 20.73 -6.43 -54.34
C GLU A 23 20.00 -7.46 -53.50
N PHE A 24 20.61 -8.63 -53.34
CA PHE A 24 20.17 -9.61 -52.35
C PHE A 24 21.37 -10.34 -51.73
N ILE A 25 21.18 -10.85 -50.49
CA ILE A 25 22.15 -11.69 -49.80
C ILE A 25 21.69 -13.13 -49.92
N CYS A 26 22.54 -13.97 -50.49
CA CYS A 26 22.22 -15.38 -50.67
C CYS A 26 22.01 -16.09 -49.35
N SER A 27 20.85 -16.73 -49.16
CA SER A 27 20.47 -17.44 -47.93
C SER A 27 21.38 -18.62 -47.57
N HIS A 28 22.15 -19.16 -48.57
CA HIS A 28 23.03 -20.31 -48.39
C HIS A 28 24.51 -19.91 -48.18
N CYS A 29 25.05 -18.95 -48.92
CA CYS A 29 26.50 -18.66 -48.93
C CYS A 29 26.81 -17.22 -48.45
N ASP A 30 25.84 -16.48 -47.99
CA ASP A 30 25.95 -15.14 -47.42
C ASP A 30 26.67 -14.11 -48.31
N ASN A 31 26.77 -14.39 -49.61
CA ASN A 31 27.31 -13.42 -50.57
C ASN A 31 26.27 -12.37 -50.93
N LEU A 32 26.70 -11.12 -50.96
CA LEU A 32 25.93 -10.01 -51.54
C LEU A 32 26.00 -10.05 -53.08
N ILE A 33 24.86 -10.07 -53.73
CA ILE A 33 24.71 -10.18 -55.16
C ILE A 33 23.99 -8.93 -55.66
N THR A 34 24.62 -8.18 -56.57
CA THR A 34 23.97 -7.08 -57.28
C THR A 34 23.38 -7.64 -58.58
N VAL A 35 22.08 -7.41 -58.80
CA VAL A 35 21.36 -7.93 -59.93
C VAL A 35 21.85 -7.27 -61.24
N GLY A 36 22.20 -8.10 -62.24
CA GLY A 36 22.63 -7.64 -63.54
C GLY A 36 24.07 -7.15 -63.64
N GLN A 37 24.88 -7.32 -62.56
CA GLN A 37 26.31 -6.94 -62.58
C GLN A 37 27.22 -8.16 -62.49
N SER A 38 28.49 -7.98 -62.92
CA SER A 38 29.54 -8.99 -62.77
C SER A 38 29.86 -9.16 -61.28
N VAL A 39 29.94 -10.44 -60.87
CA VAL A 39 29.93 -10.83 -59.47
C VAL A 39 31.27 -10.50 -58.76
N GLN A 40 31.22 -9.50 -57.89
CA GLN A 40 32.24 -9.36 -56.86
C GLN A 40 31.83 -10.20 -55.63
N ARG A 41 32.74 -11.00 -55.11
CA ARG A 41 32.48 -11.80 -53.92
C ARG A 41 32.59 -10.92 -52.68
N LYS A 42 31.44 -10.66 -52.03
CA LYS A 42 31.36 -9.93 -50.76
C LYS A 42 30.49 -10.71 -49.81
N ILE A 43 31.10 -11.35 -48.79
CA ILE A 43 30.41 -12.06 -47.76
C ILE A 43 29.88 -11.03 -46.72
N VAL A 44 28.64 -11.13 -46.38
CA VAL A 44 27.97 -10.31 -45.35
C VAL A 44 27.66 -11.19 -44.15
N LYS A 45 27.90 -10.67 -42.93
CA LYS A 45 27.58 -11.41 -41.72
C LYS A 45 26.08 -11.65 -41.64
N LYS A 46 25.67 -12.89 -41.37
CA LYS A 46 24.28 -13.26 -41.17
C LYS A 46 23.74 -12.71 -39.84
N PRO A 47 22.55 -12.08 -39.82
CA PRO A 47 21.92 -11.63 -38.58
C PRO A 47 21.32 -12.82 -37.81
N VAL A 48 21.86 -13.10 -36.63
CA VAL A 48 21.45 -14.21 -35.77
C VAL A 48 21.11 -13.78 -34.34
N GLU A 49 21.72 -12.71 -33.87
CA GLU A 49 21.58 -12.26 -32.49
C GLU A 49 20.21 -11.60 -32.25
N ASN A 50 19.36 -12.24 -31.44
CA ASN A 50 18.02 -11.77 -31.06
C ASN A 50 17.09 -11.48 -32.26
N VAL A 51 17.32 -12.10 -33.41
CA VAL A 51 16.45 -11.99 -34.58
C VAL A 51 15.26 -12.92 -34.39
N VAL A 52 14.05 -12.37 -34.48
CA VAL A 52 12.79 -13.11 -34.24
C VAL A 52 11.91 -13.27 -35.46
N LEU A 53 12.16 -12.48 -36.50
CA LEU A 53 11.47 -12.59 -37.77
C LEU A 53 12.44 -13.12 -38.83
N GLU A 54 11.91 -13.88 -39.78
CA GLU A 54 12.67 -14.43 -40.89
C GLU A 54 12.22 -13.75 -42.19
N VAL A 55 13.12 -13.68 -43.17
CA VAL A 55 12.81 -13.18 -44.52
C VAL A 55 11.72 -14.06 -45.14
N GLY A 56 10.73 -13.46 -45.78
CA GLY A 56 9.55 -14.14 -46.30
C GLY A 56 8.42 -14.37 -45.28
N ARG A 57 8.64 -14.12 -43.96
CA ARG A 57 7.59 -14.22 -42.96
C ARG A 57 6.52 -13.17 -43.20
N LYS A 58 5.25 -13.62 -43.11
CA LYS A 58 4.05 -12.77 -43.25
C LYS A 58 3.53 -12.36 -41.89
N GLY A 59 2.99 -11.14 -41.81
CA GLY A 59 2.34 -10.64 -40.62
C GLY A 59 1.27 -9.60 -40.92
N MET A 60 0.24 -9.57 -40.09
CA MET A 60 -0.86 -8.59 -40.20
C MET A 60 -0.64 -7.46 -39.20
N LEU A 61 -0.31 -6.27 -39.69
CA LEU A 61 -0.14 -5.07 -38.86
C LEU A 61 -1.15 -4.00 -39.29
N TYR A 62 -1.89 -3.46 -38.33
CA TYR A 62 -2.89 -2.39 -38.58
C TYR A 62 -3.88 -2.69 -39.72
N GLY A 63 -4.22 -3.97 -39.89
CA GLY A 63 -5.16 -4.43 -40.95
C GLY A 63 -4.54 -4.63 -42.32
N THR A 64 -3.22 -4.47 -42.46
CA THR A 64 -2.49 -4.69 -43.71
C THR A 64 -1.54 -5.89 -43.55
N GLU A 65 -1.50 -6.76 -44.58
CA GLU A 65 -0.56 -7.89 -44.63
C GLU A 65 0.77 -7.41 -45.18
N TYR A 66 1.85 -7.73 -44.46
CA TYR A 66 3.22 -7.39 -44.80
C TYR A 66 4.08 -8.65 -44.87
N TRP A 67 5.09 -8.60 -45.73
CA TRP A 67 6.17 -9.60 -45.82
C TRP A 67 7.48 -8.96 -45.34
N VAL A 68 8.24 -9.69 -44.55
CA VAL A 68 9.62 -9.33 -44.19
C VAL A 68 10.50 -9.52 -45.43
N ILE A 69 11.02 -8.44 -46.00
CA ILE A 69 11.86 -8.51 -47.22
C ILE A 69 13.35 -8.56 -46.92
N ASN A 70 13.79 -7.89 -45.85
CA ASN A 70 15.16 -7.97 -45.35
C ASN A 70 15.25 -7.71 -43.85
N ILE A 71 16.40 -8.05 -43.31
CA ILE A 71 16.75 -7.86 -41.90
C ILE A 71 18.16 -7.29 -41.86
N VAL A 72 18.31 -6.14 -41.18
CA VAL A 72 19.59 -5.46 -41.02
C VAL A 72 19.85 -5.25 -39.54
N ILE A 73 21.02 -5.66 -39.06
CA ILE A 73 21.52 -5.28 -37.74
C ILE A 73 22.45 -4.11 -37.90
N LYS A 74 22.12 -3.00 -37.27
CA LYS A 74 22.94 -1.79 -37.18
C LYS A 74 23.75 -1.79 -35.92
N LYS A 75 24.95 -1.21 -35.96
CA LYS A 75 25.86 -1.11 -34.82
C LYS A 75 26.29 0.32 -34.58
N TYR A 76 26.24 0.74 -33.33
CA TYR A 76 26.78 2.00 -32.81
C TYR A 76 27.78 1.72 -31.69
N GLY A 77 28.96 2.33 -31.74
CA GLY A 77 30.01 2.09 -30.75
C GLY A 77 30.48 0.63 -30.71
N SER A 78 30.87 0.15 -29.53
CA SER A 78 31.35 -1.23 -29.33
C SER A 78 30.21 -2.23 -29.17
N ASP A 79 29.14 -1.89 -28.43
CA ASP A 79 28.21 -2.85 -27.84
C ASP A 79 26.72 -2.53 -28.07
N THR A 80 26.40 -1.45 -28.79
CA THR A 80 25.00 -1.10 -29.04
C THR A 80 24.57 -1.58 -30.42
N PHE A 81 23.50 -2.39 -30.43
CA PHE A 81 22.94 -2.99 -31.64
C PHE A 81 21.44 -2.84 -31.65
N TRP A 82 20.89 -2.55 -32.83
CA TRP A 82 19.45 -2.66 -33.07
C TRP A 82 19.15 -3.36 -34.39
N ARG A 83 17.94 -3.87 -34.54
CA ARG A 83 17.50 -4.65 -35.67
C ARG A 83 16.44 -3.88 -36.43
N GLU A 84 16.62 -3.80 -37.73
CA GLU A 84 15.65 -3.22 -38.65
C GLU A 84 15.12 -4.32 -39.56
N TYR A 85 13.81 -4.46 -39.60
CA TYR A 85 13.11 -5.37 -40.49
C TYR A 85 12.35 -4.52 -41.51
N SER A 86 12.74 -4.63 -42.77
CA SER A 86 11.99 -3.99 -43.85
C SER A 86 10.80 -4.86 -44.21
N LEU A 87 9.65 -4.23 -44.27
CA LEU A 87 8.39 -4.90 -44.55
C LEU A 87 7.78 -4.28 -45.81
N LYS A 88 7.14 -5.13 -46.66
CA LYS A 88 6.47 -4.69 -47.86
C LYS A 88 5.05 -5.25 -47.93
N ASP A 89 4.09 -4.42 -48.31
CA ASP A 89 2.71 -4.87 -48.57
C ASP A 89 2.49 -5.30 -50.01
N SER A 90 1.31 -5.80 -50.31
CA SER A 90 0.94 -6.24 -51.67
C SER A 90 0.85 -5.08 -52.67
N ALA A 91 0.69 -3.84 -52.24
CA ALA A 91 0.66 -2.64 -53.08
C ALA A 91 2.07 -2.10 -53.37
N GLY A 92 3.10 -2.64 -52.73
CA GLY A 92 4.51 -2.22 -52.88
C GLY A 92 4.95 -1.14 -51.90
N ASN A 93 4.15 -0.80 -50.91
CA ASN A 93 4.56 0.18 -49.89
C ASN A 93 5.54 -0.42 -48.90
N ASN A 94 6.56 0.34 -48.52
CA ASN A 94 7.55 -0.03 -47.55
C ASN A 94 7.21 0.53 -46.16
N VAL A 95 7.34 -0.31 -45.15
CA VAL A 95 7.34 0.08 -43.73
C VAL A 95 8.46 -0.67 -43.03
N TYR A 96 8.79 -0.27 -41.82
CA TYR A 96 9.92 -0.86 -41.08
C TYR A 96 9.52 -1.15 -39.65
N LEU A 97 10.10 -2.21 -39.11
CA LEU A 97 10.10 -2.46 -37.67
C LEU A 97 11.52 -2.29 -37.18
N SER A 98 11.71 -1.38 -36.22
CA SER A 98 12.96 -1.23 -35.50
C SER A 98 12.83 -1.86 -34.11
N GLU A 99 13.80 -2.67 -33.73
CA GLU A 99 13.85 -3.33 -32.43
C GLU A 99 15.17 -3.04 -31.75
N SER A 100 15.11 -2.56 -30.52
CA SER A 100 16.26 -2.41 -29.62
C SER A 100 15.86 -2.84 -28.21
N ASP A 101 16.67 -3.67 -27.60
CA ASP A 101 16.50 -4.15 -26.21
C ASP A 101 15.11 -4.73 -25.91
N GLY A 102 14.44 -5.32 -26.92
CA GLY A 102 13.11 -5.87 -26.82
C GLY A 102 11.98 -4.85 -27.01
N HIS A 103 12.28 -3.58 -27.27
CA HIS A 103 11.32 -2.53 -27.58
C HIS A 103 11.17 -2.36 -29.09
N TRP A 104 9.95 -2.17 -29.54
CA TRP A 104 9.62 -2.15 -30.97
C TRP A 104 9.01 -0.81 -31.39
N VAL A 105 9.44 -0.34 -32.56
CA VAL A 105 8.90 0.84 -33.22
C VAL A 105 8.45 0.45 -34.63
N PHE A 106 7.23 0.81 -34.97
CA PHE A 106 6.73 0.75 -36.34
C PHE A 106 7.01 2.06 -37.03
N LEU A 107 7.81 2.02 -38.10
CA LEU A 107 8.28 3.17 -38.86
C LEU A 107 7.73 3.16 -40.27
N TYR A 108 7.40 4.31 -40.81
CA TYR A 108 7.03 4.48 -42.20
C TYR A 108 7.71 5.72 -42.78
N PRO A 109 8.11 5.66 -44.07
CA PRO A 109 8.74 6.80 -44.74
C PRO A 109 7.75 7.96 -44.89
N VAL A 110 8.25 9.17 -44.86
CA VAL A 110 7.48 10.41 -45.11
C VAL A 110 8.15 11.27 -46.16
N ASP A 111 7.35 11.85 -47.04
CA ASP A 111 7.85 12.62 -48.19
C ASP A 111 8.17 14.10 -47.89
N PHE A 112 8.15 14.44 -46.58
CA PHE A 112 8.42 15.82 -46.16
C PHE A 112 9.60 15.89 -45.20
N ALA A 113 10.42 16.92 -45.35
CA ALA A 113 11.50 17.24 -44.43
C ALA A 113 10.93 17.89 -43.16
N PHE A 114 11.50 17.51 -42.01
CA PHE A 114 11.21 18.15 -40.74
C PHE A 114 11.86 19.53 -40.67
N LYS A 115 11.17 20.49 -40.02
CA LYS A 115 11.77 21.78 -39.72
C LYS A 115 12.60 21.63 -38.43
N GLU A 116 13.90 21.52 -38.61
CA GLU A 116 14.82 21.28 -37.48
C GLU A 116 15.23 22.58 -36.78
N PHE A 117 15.23 22.53 -35.44
CA PHE A 117 15.72 23.55 -34.54
C PHE A 117 16.79 22.96 -33.61
N LYS A 118 17.40 23.80 -32.79
CA LYS A 118 18.52 23.36 -31.93
C LYS A 118 18.18 22.18 -30.98
N TYR A 119 16.95 22.13 -30.44
CA TYR A 119 16.55 21.14 -29.45
C TYR A 119 15.28 20.35 -29.81
N TYR A 120 14.67 20.65 -30.94
CA TYR A 120 13.45 19.97 -31.38
C TYR A 120 13.31 20.06 -32.91
N ALA A 121 12.42 19.23 -33.43
CA ALA A 121 11.97 19.35 -34.82
C ALA A 121 10.45 19.49 -34.87
N GLU A 122 9.95 20.24 -35.81
CA GLU A 122 8.53 20.43 -36.09
C GLU A 122 8.12 19.60 -37.31
N ALA A 123 7.08 18.77 -37.11
CA ALA A 123 6.47 18.00 -38.18
C ALA A 123 4.95 17.96 -37.96
N ASN A 124 4.18 18.29 -39.03
CA ASN A 124 2.71 18.29 -39.01
C ASN A 124 2.11 19.08 -37.81
N GLY A 125 2.68 20.22 -37.46
CA GLY A 125 2.22 21.09 -36.36
C GLY A 125 2.51 20.53 -34.96
N LYS A 126 3.29 19.48 -34.85
CA LYS A 126 3.76 18.92 -33.58
C LYS A 126 5.24 19.14 -33.38
N ASN A 127 5.65 19.44 -32.15
CA ASN A 127 7.05 19.54 -31.76
C ASN A 127 7.53 18.23 -31.18
N TYR A 128 8.63 17.72 -31.76
CA TYR A 128 9.33 16.52 -31.29
C TYR A 128 10.67 16.94 -30.72
N ARG A 129 10.95 16.59 -29.48
CA ARG A 129 12.21 16.92 -28.81
C ARG A 129 13.35 16.07 -29.35
N TRP A 130 14.50 16.71 -29.63
CA TRP A 130 15.70 15.99 -30.02
C TRP A 130 16.09 14.97 -28.97
N TYR A 131 16.15 13.69 -29.38
CA TYR A 131 16.53 12.58 -28.54
C TYR A 131 18.04 12.36 -28.63
N GLU A 132 18.55 11.91 -29.79
CA GLU A 132 19.96 11.62 -29.98
C GLU A 132 20.33 11.71 -31.45
N THR A 133 21.64 11.79 -31.71
CA THR A 133 22.24 11.61 -33.02
C THR A 133 23.19 10.43 -32.97
N THR A 134 22.84 9.36 -33.69
CA THR A 134 23.53 8.07 -33.62
C THR A 134 24.25 7.78 -34.95
N PRO A 135 25.59 7.87 -35.00
CA PRO A 135 26.33 7.36 -36.13
C PRO A 135 26.40 5.85 -36.09
N CYS A 136 26.05 5.16 -37.16
CA CYS A 136 26.03 3.71 -37.19
C CYS A 136 26.51 3.10 -38.49
N THR A 137 26.78 1.80 -38.45
CA THR A 137 27.16 1.01 -39.62
C THR A 137 26.37 -0.30 -39.66
N VAL A 138 26.25 -0.89 -40.85
CA VAL A 138 25.66 -2.22 -41.02
C VAL A 138 26.63 -3.27 -40.44
N TYR A 139 26.15 -4.03 -39.45
CA TYR A 139 26.90 -5.10 -38.82
C TYR A 139 26.60 -6.48 -39.42
N ALA A 140 25.33 -6.73 -39.71
CA ALA A 140 24.86 -7.96 -40.32
C ALA A 140 23.62 -7.68 -41.17
N ALA A 141 23.40 -8.44 -42.23
CA ALA A 141 22.22 -8.28 -43.06
C ALA A 141 21.85 -9.58 -43.78
N THR A 142 20.57 -9.72 -44.15
CA THR A 142 20.05 -10.81 -45.03
C THR A 142 18.80 -10.35 -45.75
N GLY A 143 18.45 -11.03 -46.85
CA GLY A 143 17.23 -10.77 -47.61
C GLY A 143 17.46 -9.96 -48.89
N PHE A 144 16.44 -9.20 -49.31
CA PHE A 144 16.35 -8.51 -50.62
C PHE A 144 16.26 -7.02 -50.41
N PHE A 145 16.99 -6.26 -51.24
CA PHE A 145 17.12 -4.81 -51.11
C PHE A 145 16.71 -4.13 -52.44
N GLU A 146 15.88 -3.10 -52.34
CA GLU A 146 15.46 -2.26 -53.49
C GLU A 146 16.56 -1.28 -53.91
N ASP A 147 17.43 -0.92 -52.94
CA ASP A 147 18.60 -0.04 -53.16
C ASP A 147 19.86 -0.77 -52.72
N LYS A 148 21.02 -0.26 -53.12
CA LYS A 148 22.33 -0.81 -52.67
C LYS A 148 22.51 -0.73 -51.18
N LEU A 149 22.85 -1.85 -50.56
CA LEU A 149 23.15 -1.94 -49.14
C LEU A 149 24.41 -1.18 -48.78
N GLN A 150 24.24 -0.14 -47.98
CA GLN A 150 25.31 0.82 -47.66
C GLN A 150 26.04 0.37 -46.37
N PHE A 151 27.33 0.06 -46.48
CA PHE A 151 28.17 -0.36 -45.35
C PHE A 151 28.97 0.77 -44.70
N GLY A 152 28.92 1.98 -45.28
CA GLY A 152 29.56 3.15 -44.71
C GLY A 152 28.82 3.69 -43.47
N LEU A 153 29.35 4.76 -42.94
CA LEU A 153 28.75 5.45 -41.82
C LEU A 153 27.45 6.12 -42.22
N ALA A 154 26.35 5.75 -41.58
CA ALA A 154 25.07 6.47 -41.63
C ALA A 154 24.88 7.25 -40.33
N THR A 155 24.10 8.32 -40.38
CA THR A 155 23.78 9.12 -39.20
C THR A 155 22.25 9.16 -39.02
N TYR A 156 21.78 8.70 -37.91
CA TYR A 156 20.39 8.77 -37.48
C TYR A 156 20.21 9.95 -36.54
N LYS A 157 19.27 10.82 -36.81
CA LYS A 157 18.88 11.89 -35.90
C LYS A 157 17.43 11.74 -35.49
N GLU A 158 17.21 11.46 -34.24
CA GLU A 158 15.92 11.06 -33.72
C GLU A 158 15.32 12.12 -32.81
N TYR A 159 14.00 12.28 -32.90
CA TYR A 159 13.22 13.22 -32.11
C TYR A 159 11.94 12.54 -31.62
N VAL A 160 11.54 12.83 -30.39
CA VAL A 160 10.47 12.11 -29.69
C VAL A 160 9.39 13.07 -29.17
N ASN A 161 8.13 12.63 -29.28
CA ASN A 161 6.97 13.25 -28.64
C ASN A 161 6.03 12.17 -28.10
N GLY A 162 6.13 11.86 -26.79
CA GLY A 162 5.32 10.86 -26.12
C GLY A 162 5.52 9.45 -26.68
N THR A 163 4.59 8.97 -27.48
CA THR A 163 4.60 7.64 -28.10
C THR A 163 4.92 7.67 -29.59
N GLU A 164 5.20 8.84 -30.12
CA GLU A 164 5.58 9.05 -31.52
C GLU A 164 7.04 9.52 -31.61
N MET A 165 7.70 9.16 -32.69
CA MET A 165 9.02 9.68 -33.03
C MET A 165 9.07 10.07 -34.50
N ILE A 166 10.03 10.91 -34.86
CA ILE A 166 10.47 11.17 -36.19
C ILE A 166 11.98 10.95 -36.27
N SER A 167 12.43 10.37 -37.36
CA SER A 167 13.85 10.08 -37.60
C SER A 167 14.28 10.59 -38.94
N ARG A 168 15.49 11.16 -38.99
CA ARG A 168 16.20 11.52 -40.20
C ARG A 168 17.41 10.62 -40.33
N GLU A 169 17.44 9.82 -41.40
CA GLU A 169 18.60 9.01 -41.75
C GLU A 169 19.40 9.71 -42.86
N GLU A 170 20.71 9.84 -42.65
CA GLU A 170 21.60 10.49 -43.58
C GLU A 170 22.76 9.52 -43.93
N TYR A 171 22.89 9.26 -45.22
CA TYR A 171 24.02 8.51 -45.77
C TYR A 171 24.61 9.28 -46.97
N GLY A 172 25.81 9.82 -46.80
CA GLY A 172 26.46 10.63 -47.82
C GLY A 172 25.62 11.85 -48.20
N LYS A 173 25.05 11.84 -49.41
CA LYS A 173 24.16 12.91 -49.93
C LYS A 173 22.68 12.52 -49.84
N SER A 174 22.38 11.26 -49.51
CA SER A 174 20.99 10.76 -49.38
C SER A 174 20.46 11.07 -48.00
N VAL A 175 19.26 11.65 -47.95
CA VAL A 175 18.54 11.93 -46.70
C VAL A 175 17.13 11.35 -46.82
N GLN A 176 16.75 10.55 -45.83
CA GLN A 176 15.42 9.98 -45.74
C GLN A 176 14.77 10.38 -44.40
N PHE A 177 13.45 10.49 -44.42
CA PHE A 177 12.66 10.87 -43.24
C PHE A 177 11.65 9.81 -42.94
N PHE A 178 11.50 9.51 -41.62
CA PHE A 178 10.59 8.49 -41.11
C PHE A 178 9.75 9.06 -40.00
N LYS A 179 8.53 8.54 -39.87
CA LYS A 179 7.71 8.69 -38.66
C LYS A 179 7.53 7.31 -38.02
N GLY A 180 7.67 7.28 -36.70
CA GLY A 180 7.58 6.06 -35.91
C GLY A 180 6.55 6.14 -34.79
N ASN A 181 5.92 5.02 -34.51
CA ASN A 181 5.00 4.83 -33.41
C ASN A 181 5.40 3.59 -32.60
N HIS A 182 5.13 3.64 -31.29
CA HIS A 182 5.29 2.43 -30.48
C HIS A 182 4.41 1.32 -30.99
N ILE A 183 4.97 0.11 -31.05
CA ILE A 183 4.22 -1.14 -31.25
C ILE A 183 4.61 -2.12 -30.13
N SER A 184 3.61 -2.76 -29.54
CA SER A 184 3.86 -3.66 -28.42
C SER A 184 4.41 -5.02 -28.90
N ARG A 185 5.19 -5.68 -28.03
CA ARG A 185 5.66 -7.06 -28.26
C ARG A 185 4.51 -8.03 -28.50
N SER A 186 3.38 -7.81 -27.81
CA SER A 186 2.18 -8.60 -27.95
C SER A 186 1.57 -8.49 -29.36
N GLU A 187 1.56 -7.28 -29.93
CA GLU A 187 1.12 -7.04 -31.31
C GLU A 187 2.04 -7.72 -32.31
N ILE A 188 3.36 -7.64 -32.14
CA ILE A 188 4.34 -8.33 -33.01
C ILE A 188 4.15 -9.85 -32.91
N LYS A 189 4.03 -10.40 -31.70
CA LYS A 189 3.77 -11.84 -31.51
C LYS A 189 2.51 -12.30 -32.27
N LYS A 190 1.42 -11.57 -32.09
CA LYS A 190 0.14 -11.88 -32.73
C LYS A 190 0.21 -11.71 -34.26
N ALA A 191 0.83 -10.62 -34.72
CA ALA A 191 0.92 -10.30 -36.13
C ALA A 191 1.69 -11.36 -36.93
N PHE A 192 2.82 -11.84 -36.41
CA PHE A 192 3.72 -12.76 -37.10
C PHE A 192 3.62 -14.20 -36.60
N GLY A 193 2.75 -14.50 -35.62
CA GLY A 193 2.58 -15.84 -35.07
C GLY A 193 3.84 -16.41 -34.44
N ILE A 194 4.59 -15.57 -33.68
CA ILE A 194 5.79 -15.96 -32.97
C ILE A 194 5.51 -16.17 -31.49
N THR A 195 6.13 -17.18 -30.89
CA THR A 195 5.95 -17.54 -29.47
C THR A 195 7.02 -16.93 -28.59
N ASP A 196 8.26 -16.96 -29.05
CA ASP A 196 9.42 -16.53 -28.28
C ASP A 196 9.94 -15.19 -28.72
N MET A 197 10.26 -14.35 -27.75
CA MET A 197 10.87 -13.04 -27.99
C MET A 197 12.00 -12.82 -26.99
N PRO A 198 13.09 -12.13 -27.40
CA PRO A 198 14.18 -11.76 -26.52
C PRO A 198 13.69 -11.03 -25.27
N TYR A 199 14.50 -11.07 -24.22
CA TYR A 199 14.23 -10.31 -23.01
C TYR A 199 14.08 -8.82 -23.33
N CYS A 200 13.16 -8.15 -22.64
CA CYS A 200 12.94 -6.71 -22.75
C CYS A 200 13.66 -6.01 -21.60
N SER A 201 14.56 -5.11 -21.90
CA SER A 201 15.35 -4.35 -20.92
C SER A 201 15.08 -2.87 -21.00
N GLY A 202 15.04 -2.20 -19.84
CA GLY A 202 14.87 -0.76 -19.78
C GLY A 202 13.48 -0.25 -20.20
N THR A 203 13.44 0.96 -20.71
CA THR A 203 12.21 1.65 -21.17
C THR A 203 12.39 2.11 -22.61
N GLY A 204 11.53 1.65 -23.50
CA GLY A 204 11.59 2.05 -24.93
C GLY A 204 11.29 3.53 -25.13
N ILE A 205 12.00 4.17 -26.07
CA ILE A 205 11.97 5.63 -26.30
C ILE A 205 10.58 6.19 -26.61
N VAL A 206 9.72 5.42 -27.26
CA VAL A 206 8.32 5.77 -27.57
C VAL A 206 7.30 4.90 -26.82
N GLN A 207 7.73 4.13 -25.83
CA GLN A 207 6.84 3.28 -25.06
C GLN A 207 5.79 4.10 -24.29
N PRO A 208 4.49 3.77 -24.35
CA PRO A 208 3.46 4.42 -23.56
C PRO A 208 3.61 4.07 -22.09
N PHE A 209 3.26 4.98 -21.19
CA PHE A 209 3.08 4.65 -19.79
C PHE A 209 1.88 3.69 -19.64
N TYR A 210 1.88 2.86 -18.62
CA TYR A 210 0.93 1.75 -18.42
C TYR A 210 -0.54 2.17 -18.44
N TYR A 211 -0.84 3.42 -18.06
CA TYR A 211 -2.19 3.99 -18.03
C TYR A 211 -2.17 5.51 -18.18
N ASN A 212 -3.33 6.07 -18.47
CA ASN A 212 -3.46 7.54 -18.59
C ASN A 212 -3.57 8.19 -17.21
N VAL A 213 -2.45 8.68 -16.68
CA VAL A 213 -2.36 9.32 -15.35
C VAL A 213 -3.33 10.49 -15.22
N LYS A 214 -3.48 11.33 -16.24
CA LYS A 214 -4.41 12.48 -16.22
C LYS A 214 -5.86 12.03 -16.06
N GLN A 215 -6.27 11.02 -16.81
CA GLN A 215 -7.62 10.47 -16.71
C GLN A 215 -7.85 9.83 -15.33
N CYS A 216 -6.87 9.07 -14.84
CA CYS A 216 -6.91 8.46 -13.50
C CYS A 216 -7.03 9.55 -12.41
N THR A 217 -6.22 10.61 -12.48
CA THR A 217 -6.30 11.75 -11.54
C THR A 217 -7.68 12.42 -11.57
N ASN A 218 -8.27 12.61 -12.75
CA ASN A 218 -9.62 13.18 -12.84
C ASN A 218 -10.67 12.29 -12.15
N ILE A 219 -10.58 10.96 -12.33
CA ILE A 219 -11.45 10.01 -11.65
C ILE A 219 -11.26 10.11 -10.13
N MET A 220 -10.01 10.13 -9.64
CA MET A 220 -9.72 10.27 -8.21
C MET A 220 -10.26 11.59 -7.65
N ALA A 221 -10.13 12.70 -8.39
CA ALA A 221 -10.64 14.01 -7.98
C ALA A 221 -12.18 14.03 -7.87
N ILE A 222 -12.89 13.45 -8.85
CA ILE A 222 -14.35 13.32 -8.83
C ILE A 222 -14.77 12.45 -7.65
N THR A 223 -14.10 11.32 -7.43
CA THR A 223 -14.37 10.42 -6.30
C THR A 223 -14.17 11.14 -4.96
N ALA A 224 -13.09 11.92 -4.81
CA ALA A 224 -12.83 12.71 -3.62
C ALA A 224 -13.94 13.74 -3.36
N LEU A 225 -14.40 14.44 -4.41
CA LEU A 225 -15.52 15.38 -4.29
C LEU A 225 -16.83 14.69 -3.85
N LEU A 226 -17.15 13.53 -4.39
CA LEU A 226 -18.34 12.76 -3.99
C LEU A 226 -18.24 12.29 -2.53
N ILE A 227 -17.07 11.83 -2.10
CA ILE A 227 -16.83 11.43 -0.71
C ILE A 227 -16.94 12.64 0.22
N CYS A 228 -16.41 13.81 -0.16
CA CYS A 228 -16.55 15.04 0.61
C CYS A 228 -18.01 15.48 0.73
N ALA A 229 -18.79 15.39 -0.35
CA ALA A 229 -20.21 15.71 -0.35
C ALA A 229 -21.01 14.74 0.56
N LEU A 230 -20.69 13.45 0.50
CA LEU A 230 -21.29 12.44 1.37
C LEU A 230 -20.96 12.71 2.85
N GLN A 231 -19.69 13.00 3.15
CA GLN A 231 -19.26 13.32 4.52
C GLN A 231 -19.97 14.58 5.03
N LEU A 232 -20.07 15.61 4.20
CA LEU A 232 -20.82 16.83 4.54
C LEU A 232 -22.28 16.51 4.88
N TYR A 233 -22.94 15.68 4.06
CA TYR A 233 -24.31 15.21 4.34
C TYR A 233 -24.38 14.47 5.68
N VAL A 234 -23.44 13.57 5.98
CA VAL A 234 -23.40 12.84 7.26
C VAL A 234 -23.23 13.80 8.43
N VAL A 235 -22.29 14.75 8.35
CA VAL A 235 -22.04 15.75 9.41
C VAL A 235 -23.24 16.67 9.65
N THR A 236 -23.96 17.04 8.61
CA THR A 236 -25.13 17.92 8.74
C THR A 236 -26.39 17.19 9.19
N SER A 237 -26.50 15.88 8.92
CA SER A 237 -27.70 15.08 9.23
C SER A 237 -27.60 14.26 10.51
N ARG A 238 -26.38 14.11 11.08
CA ARG A 238 -26.13 13.27 12.26
C ARG A 238 -25.23 13.99 13.25
N SER A 239 -25.35 13.62 14.53
CA SER A 239 -24.50 14.13 15.62
C SER A 239 -24.01 13.00 16.50
N ASN A 240 -22.79 13.14 17.00
CA ASN A 240 -22.29 12.28 18.06
C ASN A 240 -22.96 12.66 19.38
N GLN A 241 -23.37 11.69 20.16
CA GLN A 241 -24.08 11.92 21.41
C GLN A 241 -23.78 10.85 22.46
N THR A 242 -23.70 11.25 23.71
CA THR A 242 -23.68 10.33 24.85
C THR A 242 -25.06 9.70 24.98
N VAL A 243 -25.13 8.39 24.89
CA VAL A 243 -26.37 7.60 24.95
C VAL A 243 -26.56 6.87 26.26
N PHE A 244 -25.46 6.70 27.00
CA PHE A 244 -25.46 6.03 28.30
C PHE A 244 -24.37 6.63 29.19
N GLU A 245 -24.72 6.85 30.45
CA GLU A 245 -23.79 7.25 31.50
C GLU A 245 -24.30 6.70 32.82
N GLN A 246 -23.48 5.92 33.50
CA GLN A 246 -23.83 5.34 34.79
C GLN A 246 -22.59 5.12 35.64
N ASN A 247 -22.74 5.41 36.93
CA ASN A 247 -21.78 5.05 37.96
C ASN A 247 -22.21 3.71 38.60
N ILE A 248 -21.34 2.71 38.55
CA ILE A 248 -21.60 1.35 39.01
C ILE A 248 -20.77 1.11 40.27
N ASN A 249 -21.41 0.95 41.41
CA ASN A 249 -20.70 0.60 42.64
C ASN A 249 -20.27 -0.89 42.57
N PHE A 250 -19.05 -1.20 42.91
CA PHE A 250 -18.57 -2.59 42.96
C PHE A 250 -19.38 -3.47 43.86
N ALA A 251 -19.90 -2.92 44.99
CA ALA A 251 -20.79 -3.63 45.91
C ALA A 251 -22.10 -4.09 45.27
N ASP A 252 -22.59 -3.39 44.24
CA ASP A 252 -23.86 -3.73 43.59
C ASP A 252 -23.72 -4.83 42.54
N VAL A 253 -22.49 -5.06 42.04
CA VAL A 253 -22.17 -6.03 40.97
C VAL A 253 -21.42 -7.27 41.48
N THR A 254 -21.29 -7.42 42.79
CA THR A 254 -20.67 -8.59 43.39
C THR A 254 -21.46 -9.86 43.07
N ASP A 255 -20.82 -10.81 42.37
CA ASP A 255 -21.39 -12.12 41.99
C ASP A 255 -22.67 -12.03 41.13
N LYS A 256 -23.00 -10.87 40.50
CA LYS A 256 -24.16 -10.68 39.62
C LYS A 256 -23.91 -9.59 38.59
N GLU A 257 -24.59 -9.69 37.45
CA GLU A 257 -24.63 -8.64 36.45
C GLU A 257 -25.72 -7.64 36.75
N VAL A 258 -25.46 -6.36 36.48
CA VAL A 258 -26.46 -5.28 36.57
C VAL A 258 -26.96 -4.97 35.17
N VAL A 259 -28.28 -4.94 35.03
CA VAL A 259 -28.95 -4.53 33.76
C VAL A 259 -29.10 -3.02 33.74
N SER A 260 -28.60 -2.36 32.70
CA SER A 260 -28.74 -0.92 32.53
C SER A 260 -30.14 -0.54 32.04
N LYS A 261 -30.42 0.75 32.06
CA LYS A 261 -31.59 1.30 31.33
C LYS A 261 -31.36 1.13 29.83
N SER A 262 -32.49 0.94 29.10
CA SER A 262 -32.49 0.89 27.64
C SER A 262 -32.12 2.25 27.03
N PHE A 263 -31.36 2.23 25.94
CA PHE A 263 -31.04 3.40 25.13
C PHE A 263 -31.18 3.09 23.64
N THR A 264 -31.42 4.13 22.83
CA THR A 264 -31.67 3.95 21.38
C THR A 264 -30.54 4.57 20.57
N LEU A 265 -30.00 3.76 19.62
CA LEU A 265 -29.02 4.19 18.62
C LEU A 265 -29.74 4.47 17.30
N SER A 266 -29.51 5.63 16.70
CA SER A 266 -30.17 6.06 15.48
C SER A 266 -29.15 6.38 14.36
N GLY A 267 -29.62 6.38 13.11
CA GLY A 267 -28.83 6.88 11.97
C GLY A 267 -27.93 5.87 11.28
N GLY A 268 -28.19 4.56 11.42
CA GLY A 268 -27.46 3.51 10.74
C GLY A 268 -26.42 2.82 11.61
N SER A 269 -25.45 2.11 11.00
CA SER A 269 -24.39 1.44 11.75
C SER A 269 -23.23 2.40 12.05
N ALA A 270 -22.75 2.39 13.29
CA ALA A 270 -21.61 3.21 13.72
C ALA A 270 -20.88 2.61 14.92
N PRO A 271 -19.70 3.11 15.29
CA PRO A 271 -19.03 2.74 16.52
C PRO A 271 -19.76 3.30 17.76
N LEU A 272 -19.82 2.51 18.80
CA LEU A 272 -20.18 2.94 20.16
C LEU A 272 -18.90 3.02 20.97
N LYS A 273 -18.45 4.24 21.28
CA LYS A 273 -17.26 4.48 22.10
C LYS A 273 -17.63 4.31 23.57
N ILE A 274 -16.94 3.47 24.27
CA ILE A 274 -17.03 3.27 25.71
C ILE A 274 -15.82 3.98 26.33
N HIS A 275 -16.10 4.79 27.34
CA HIS A 275 -15.11 5.36 28.25
C HIS A 275 -15.43 4.84 29.63
N ALA A 276 -14.47 4.15 30.25
CA ALA A 276 -14.58 3.64 31.59
C ALA A 276 -13.52 4.30 32.47
N PHE A 277 -13.93 4.79 33.61
CA PHE A 277 -13.05 5.42 34.61
C PHE A 277 -13.25 4.77 35.98
N SER A 278 -12.15 4.44 36.66
CA SER A 278 -12.15 3.94 38.01
C SER A 278 -10.97 4.56 38.76
N ASP A 279 -11.19 5.02 39.99
CA ASP A 279 -10.16 5.71 40.81
C ASP A 279 -9.15 4.68 41.39
N VAL A 280 -8.49 3.93 40.50
CA VAL A 280 -7.44 2.96 40.87
C VAL A 280 -6.13 3.68 41.19
N ASP A 281 -5.48 3.23 42.27
CA ASP A 281 -4.17 3.72 42.71
C ASP A 281 -3.39 2.56 43.32
N ASN A 282 -2.30 2.16 42.67
CA ASN A 282 -1.59 0.92 42.91
C ASN A 282 -2.51 -0.31 42.99
N SER A 283 -3.46 -0.36 42.05
CA SER A 283 -4.51 -1.37 42.02
C SER A 283 -5.11 -1.44 40.62
N TRP A 284 -6.02 -2.43 40.45
CA TRP A 284 -6.76 -2.62 39.20
C TRP A 284 -8.28 -2.73 39.44
N ALA A 285 -9.04 -2.50 38.38
CA ALA A 285 -10.45 -2.81 38.26
C ALA A 285 -10.72 -3.37 36.87
N SER A 286 -11.60 -4.38 36.77
CA SER A 286 -12.04 -4.95 35.49
C SER A 286 -13.52 -4.67 35.28
N ILE A 287 -13.90 -4.39 34.05
CA ILE A 287 -15.28 -4.25 33.63
C ILE A 287 -15.61 -5.23 32.51
N GLY A 288 -16.76 -5.87 32.59
CA GLY A 288 -17.37 -6.65 31.52
C GLY A 288 -18.68 -6.00 31.07
N LEU A 289 -18.82 -5.78 29.78
CA LEU A 289 -20.00 -5.19 29.16
C LEU A 289 -20.56 -6.12 28.09
N SER A 290 -21.82 -6.53 28.26
CA SER A 290 -22.59 -7.22 27.23
C SER A 290 -23.64 -6.27 26.69
N LEU A 291 -23.44 -5.78 25.46
CA LEU A 291 -24.43 -4.95 24.75
C LEU A 291 -25.48 -5.86 24.12
N VAL A 292 -26.71 -5.82 24.61
CA VAL A 292 -27.82 -6.65 24.16
C VAL A 292 -28.77 -5.86 23.27
N ASN A 293 -29.01 -6.34 22.06
CA ASN A 293 -30.04 -5.80 21.18
C ASN A 293 -31.42 -6.34 21.61
N GLU A 294 -32.33 -5.46 22.04
CA GLU A 294 -33.63 -5.85 22.56
C GLU A 294 -34.57 -6.49 21.53
N LYS A 295 -34.30 -6.25 20.23
CA LYS A 295 -35.12 -6.80 19.16
C LYS A 295 -34.64 -8.14 18.66
N THR A 296 -33.31 -8.31 18.54
CA THR A 296 -32.71 -9.52 17.94
C THR A 296 -32.14 -10.47 18.98
N ASN A 297 -31.98 -10.03 20.23
CA ASN A 297 -31.28 -10.72 21.31
C ASN A 297 -29.80 -11.02 20.99
N GLU A 298 -29.22 -10.33 20.01
CA GLU A 298 -27.80 -10.41 19.75
C GLU A 298 -27.01 -9.73 20.86
N VAL A 299 -25.93 -10.36 21.29
CA VAL A 299 -25.08 -9.88 22.37
C VAL A 299 -23.66 -9.64 21.83
N ILE A 300 -23.14 -8.46 22.12
CA ILE A 300 -21.74 -8.10 21.82
C ILE A 300 -21.04 -7.89 23.15
N TYR A 301 -20.05 -8.73 23.42
CA TYR A 301 -19.29 -8.70 24.67
C TYR A 301 -17.97 -7.97 24.50
N ALA A 302 -17.58 -7.16 25.50
CA ALA A 302 -16.26 -6.58 25.65
C ALA A 302 -15.88 -6.51 27.13
N SER A 303 -14.62 -6.71 27.44
CA SER A 303 -14.04 -6.52 28.77
C SER A 303 -12.79 -5.65 28.68
N LYS A 304 -12.53 -4.89 29.75
CA LYS A 304 -11.35 -4.06 29.90
C LYS A 304 -10.91 -3.96 31.34
N ASP A 305 -9.60 -4.01 31.50
CA ASP A 305 -8.95 -3.77 32.79
C ASP A 305 -8.46 -2.33 32.84
N ILE A 306 -8.68 -1.69 33.96
CA ILE A 306 -8.25 -0.35 34.29
C ILE A 306 -7.25 -0.51 35.42
N GLU A 307 -6.00 -0.16 35.21
CA GLU A 307 -4.95 -0.36 36.18
C GLU A 307 -4.00 0.84 36.21
N LYS A 308 -3.56 1.18 37.40
CA LYS A 308 -2.57 2.22 37.60
C LYS A 308 -1.66 1.86 38.75
N TYR A 309 -0.37 1.80 38.45
CA TYR A 309 0.69 1.54 39.41
C TYR A 309 1.69 2.66 39.39
N SER A 310 2.25 2.98 40.55
CA SER A 310 3.31 3.95 40.69
C SER A 310 4.22 3.57 41.85
N GLY A 311 5.49 3.92 41.73
CA GLY A 311 6.49 3.58 42.75
C GLY A 311 7.71 4.46 42.65
N TYR A 312 8.67 4.15 43.51
CA TYR A 312 9.97 4.81 43.57
C TYR A 312 11.04 3.73 43.65
N GLU A 313 11.92 3.66 42.68
CA GLU A 313 12.98 2.65 42.58
C GLU A 313 14.27 3.34 42.09
N ASP A 314 15.41 2.96 42.65
CA ASP A 314 16.75 3.48 42.29
C ASP A 314 16.89 5.01 42.26
N GLY A 315 16.08 5.73 43.03
CA GLY A 315 16.12 7.21 43.08
C GLY A 315 15.19 7.89 42.09
N GLU A 316 14.42 7.15 41.31
CA GLU A 316 13.48 7.67 40.32
C GLU A 316 12.03 7.25 40.63
N SER A 317 11.08 8.14 40.39
CA SER A 317 9.65 7.81 40.43
C SER A 317 9.19 7.24 39.09
N TRP A 318 8.41 6.18 39.15
CA TRP A 318 7.79 5.60 37.95
C TRP A 318 6.26 5.54 38.13
N SER A 319 5.55 5.55 37.00
CA SER A 319 4.11 5.37 36.94
C SER A 319 3.72 4.63 35.66
N GLU A 320 2.86 3.63 35.77
CA GLU A 320 2.38 2.81 34.68
C GLU A 320 0.86 2.67 34.76
N GLY A 321 0.21 2.54 33.57
CA GLY A 321 -1.23 2.39 33.47
C GLY A 321 -1.99 3.71 33.49
N SER A 322 -3.32 3.63 33.60
CA SER A 322 -4.26 4.74 33.58
C SER A 322 -5.48 4.44 34.44
N GLN A 323 -6.09 5.48 34.99
CA GLN A 323 -7.38 5.37 35.71
C GLN A 323 -8.57 5.30 34.74
N SER A 324 -8.33 5.36 33.43
CA SER A 324 -9.40 5.29 32.43
C SER A 324 -8.98 4.49 31.22
N GLU A 325 -9.94 3.78 30.64
CA GLU A 325 -9.80 3.06 29.39
C GLU A 325 -10.87 3.47 28.39
N ASP A 326 -10.41 3.65 27.14
CA ASP A 326 -11.25 3.95 26.00
C ASP A 326 -11.26 2.78 25.01
N PHE A 327 -12.43 2.30 24.62
CA PHE A 327 -12.55 1.30 23.57
C PHE A 327 -13.83 1.46 22.74
N ASN A 328 -13.87 0.81 21.57
CA ASN A 328 -15.00 0.93 20.68
C ASN A 328 -15.66 -0.43 20.41
N LEU A 329 -16.96 -0.49 20.53
CA LEU A 329 -17.77 -1.55 19.95
C LEU A 329 -18.08 -1.14 18.51
N CYS A 330 -17.48 -1.83 17.53
CA CYS A 330 -17.57 -1.44 16.13
C CYS A 330 -18.78 -2.05 15.43
N GLY A 331 -19.32 -1.33 14.43
CA GLY A 331 -20.35 -1.88 13.53
C GLY A 331 -21.72 -2.05 14.16
N ILE A 332 -22.01 -1.38 15.28
CA ILE A 332 -23.30 -1.51 15.94
C ILE A 332 -24.42 -0.93 15.08
N PRO A 333 -25.46 -1.68 14.70
CA PRO A 333 -26.57 -1.17 13.94
C PRO A 333 -27.49 -0.26 14.79
N ALA A 334 -28.30 0.56 14.12
CA ALA A 334 -29.33 1.30 14.80
C ALA A 334 -30.34 0.36 15.46
N GLY A 335 -30.79 0.67 16.68
CA GLY A 335 -31.69 -0.19 17.46
C GLY A 335 -31.80 0.26 18.89
N THR A 336 -32.58 -0.49 19.69
CA THR A 336 -32.70 -0.30 21.14
C THR A 336 -31.84 -1.34 21.84
N TYR A 337 -31.06 -0.90 22.81
CA TYR A 337 -30.06 -1.68 23.50
C TYR A 337 -30.09 -1.43 25.00
N HIS A 338 -29.59 -2.40 25.76
CA HIS A 338 -29.19 -2.22 27.13
C HIS A 338 -27.85 -2.94 27.37
N PHE A 339 -27.15 -2.57 28.43
CA PHE A 339 -25.97 -3.27 28.90
C PHE A 339 -26.30 -4.25 30.03
N LEU A 340 -25.67 -5.43 29.98
CA LEU A 340 -25.41 -6.23 31.17
C LEU A 340 -23.99 -5.90 31.61
N ILE A 341 -23.83 -5.47 32.86
CA ILE A 341 -22.57 -4.92 33.35
C ILE A 341 -22.10 -5.80 34.52
N SER A 342 -20.87 -6.31 34.40
CA SER A 342 -20.11 -6.93 35.48
C SER A 342 -18.88 -6.08 35.78
N ALA A 343 -18.46 -5.99 37.00
CA ALA A 343 -17.24 -5.30 37.37
C ALA A 343 -16.59 -5.97 38.59
N GLU A 344 -15.27 -6.00 38.57
CA GLU A 344 -14.42 -6.53 39.62
C GLU A 344 -13.30 -5.55 39.93
N LYS A 345 -12.74 -5.61 41.13
CA LYS A 345 -11.59 -4.85 41.53
C LYS A 345 -10.62 -5.65 42.37
N GLU A 346 -9.41 -5.17 42.51
CA GLU A 346 -8.40 -5.77 43.37
C GLU A 346 -8.92 -5.90 44.82
N GLY A 347 -8.63 -7.04 45.45
CA GLY A 347 -9.10 -7.36 46.78
C GLY A 347 -10.51 -7.95 46.85
N GLY A 348 -11.16 -8.15 45.69
CA GLY A 348 -12.53 -8.66 45.58
C GLY A 348 -13.58 -7.68 46.07
N THR A 349 -14.83 -7.96 45.73
CA THR A 349 -15.99 -7.16 46.19
C THR A 349 -16.49 -7.57 47.60
N LYS A 350 -15.83 -8.53 48.18
CA LYS A 350 -16.19 -8.99 49.54
C LYS A 350 -15.46 -8.15 50.59
N ASP A 351 -16.21 -7.25 51.18
CA ASP A 351 -15.76 -6.55 52.40
C ASP A 351 -15.58 -7.58 53.52
N PRO A 352 -14.33 -7.90 53.92
CA PRO A 352 -14.10 -8.95 54.92
C PRO A 352 -14.74 -8.61 56.27
N PHE A 353 -15.02 -7.35 56.52
CA PHE A 353 -15.63 -6.89 57.75
C PHE A 353 -17.15 -7.18 57.79
N LYS A 354 -17.81 -7.37 56.63
CA LYS A 354 -19.23 -7.77 56.59
C LYS A 354 -19.47 -9.17 57.15
N SER A 355 -18.51 -10.08 57.01
CA SER A 355 -18.58 -11.44 57.52
C SER A 355 -17.94 -11.62 58.90
N GLY A 356 -17.39 -10.57 59.49
CA GLY A 356 -16.68 -10.60 60.77
C GLY A 356 -15.23 -11.02 60.59
N TYR A 357 -14.34 -10.06 60.40
CA TYR A 357 -12.92 -10.28 60.25
C TYR A 357 -12.25 -10.58 61.59
N ARG A 358 -11.57 -11.71 61.72
CA ARG A 358 -10.74 -12.07 62.88
C ARG A 358 -9.28 -12.15 62.46
N PRO A 359 -8.42 -11.21 62.90
CA PRO A 359 -6.99 -11.32 62.64
C PRO A 359 -6.42 -12.62 63.21
N GLN A 360 -5.40 -13.16 62.52
CA GLN A 360 -4.76 -14.40 62.90
C GLN A 360 -4.14 -14.26 64.33
N ASN A 361 -4.50 -15.16 65.25
CA ASN A 361 -4.10 -15.14 66.66
C ASN A 361 -4.64 -13.96 67.50
N ALA A 362 -5.67 -13.26 67.05
CA ALA A 362 -6.36 -12.26 67.85
C ALA A 362 -7.51 -12.85 68.65
N ASP A 363 -7.71 -12.32 69.86
CA ASP A 363 -8.83 -12.63 70.77
C ASP A 363 -10.02 -11.68 70.55
N PHE A 364 -10.07 -11.00 69.40
CA PHE A 364 -11.15 -10.13 68.98
C PHE A 364 -11.48 -10.33 67.49
N SER A 365 -12.67 -9.89 67.13
CA SER A 365 -13.12 -9.79 65.72
C SER A 365 -13.69 -8.41 65.45
N ILE A 366 -13.62 -8.00 64.17
CA ILE A 366 -14.17 -6.74 63.70
C ILE A 366 -15.32 -7.03 62.74
N LEU A 367 -16.48 -6.48 63.00
CA LEU A 367 -17.67 -6.64 62.18
C LEU A 367 -18.15 -5.26 61.72
N LYS A 368 -18.38 -5.08 60.42
CA LYS A 368 -19.02 -3.89 59.85
C LYS A 368 -20.54 -4.00 60.12
N ASN A 369 -21.12 -2.99 60.76
CA ASN A 369 -22.55 -2.94 61.00
C ASN A 369 -23.32 -2.37 59.79
N ASN A 370 -24.64 -2.50 59.78
CA ASN A 370 -25.51 -2.04 58.68
C ASN A 370 -25.55 -0.51 58.50
N GLU A 371 -25.03 0.24 59.44
CA GLU A 371 -24.99 1.71 59.43
C GLU A 371 -23.61 2.21 58.94
N GLY A 372 -22.73 1.33 58.45
CA GLY A 372 -21.40 1.68 57.93
C GLY A 372 -20.31 1.79 59.01
N GLY A 373 -20.63 1.66 60.27
CA GLY A 373 -19.65 1.63 61.36
C GLY A 373 -19.07 0.22 61.61
N PHE A 374 -18.07 0.13 62.50
CA PHE A 374 -17.35 -1.09 62.84
C PHE A 374 -17.56 -1.44 64.29
N SER A 375 -17.86 -2.70 64.57
CA SER A 375 -18.02 -3.23 65.92
C SER A 375 -16.83 -4.14 66.29
N LEU A 376 -16.12 -3.80 67.33
CA LEU A 376 -15.11 -4.66 67.92
C LEU A 376 -15.79 -5.67 68.83
N LYS A 377 -15.59 -6.95 68.60
CA LYS A 377 -16.18 -8.06 69.36
C LYS A 377 -15.10 -8.87 70.06
N ASN A 378 -15.43 -9.41 71.25
CA ASN A 378 -14.57 -10.32 71.98
C ASN A 378 -14.69 -11.75 71.47
N ASP A 379 -13.99 -12.73 72.14
CA ASP A 379 -14.03 -14.18 71.85
C ASP A 379 -15.43 -14.81 72.00
N LYS A 380 -16.30 -14.15 72.72
CA LYS A 380 -17.67 -14.62 73.00
C LYS A 380 -18.68 -13.94 72.07
N ASP A 381 -18.19 -13.20 71.06
CA ASP A 381 -19.02 -12.50 70.09
C ASP A 381 -19.81 -11.31 70.66
N GLU A 382 -19.43 -10.87 71.90
CA GLU A 382 -20.03 -9.71 72.56
C GLU A 382 -19.37 -8.44 72.04
N THR A 383 -20.15 -7.40 71.64
CA THR A 383 -19.66 -6.13 71.18
C THR A 383 -19.01 -5.35 72.32
N ILE A 384 -17.70 -5.16 72.22
CA ILE A 384 -16.93 -4.36 73.17
C ILE A 384 -17.20 -2.87 72.99
N ARG A 385 -17.16 -2.41 71.73
CA ARG A 385 -17.40 -1.02 71.34
C ARG A 385 -17.69 -0.91 69.84
N THR A 386 -18.39 0.13 69.47
CA THR A 386 -18.67 0.47 68.07
C THR A 386 -17.93 1.74 67.67
N TYR A 387 -17.40 1.79 66.44
CA TYR A 387 -16.65 2.91 65.86
C TYR A 387 -17.29 3.29 64.54
N ASN A 388 -17.28 4.59 64.24
CA ASN A 388 -17.81 5.08 62.97
C ASN A 388 -16.79 5.02 61.83
N ASP A 389 -15.51 4.84 62.15
CA ASP A 389 -14.40 4.88 61.24
C ASP A 389 -13.39 3.76 61.58
N LEU A 390 -12.86 3.09 60.56
CA LEU A 390 -11.87 2.05 60.68
C LEU A 390 -10.53 2.53 61.23
N GLU A 391 -10.16 3.79 60.88
CA GLU A 391 -8.94 4.42 61.32
C GLU A 391 -8.95 4.66 62.87
N VAL A 392 -10.09 5.12 63.35
CA VAL A 392 -10.30 5.29 64.80
C VAL A 392 -10.28 3.96 65.56
N LEU A 393 -10.90 2.92 65.01
CA LEU A 393 -10.87 1.57 65.51
C LEU A 393 -9.43 1.04 65.57
N THR A 394 -8.66 1.20 64.49
CA THR A 394 -7.28 0.73 64.40
C THR A 394 -6.40 1.44 65.42
N SER A 395 -6.57 2.74 65.56
CA SER A 395 -5.84 3.58 66.56
C SER A 395 -6.15 3.14 68.02
N GLU A 396 -7.42 2.74 68.30
CA GLU A 396 -7.81 2.27 69.59
C GLU A 396 -7.27 0.86 69.91
N ILE A 397 -7.21 -0.01 68.90
CA ILE A 397 -6.60 -1.34 69.02
C ILE A 397 -5.11 -1.16 69.37
N ILE A 398 -4.40 -0.27 68.70
CA ILE A 398 -3.00 0.08 68.97
C ILE A 398 -2.85 0.60 70.39
N LEU A 399 -3.70 1.54 70.81
CA LEU A 399 -3.66 2.13 72.13
C LEU A 399 -3.97 1.09 73.23
N ARG A 400 -4.94 0.22 73.10
CA ARG A 400 -5.30 -0.82 74.07
C ARG A 400 -4.21 -1.85 74.23
N THR A 401 -3.61 -2.31 73.14
CA THR A 401 -2.49 -3.25 73.16
C THR A 401 -1.22 -2.62 73.72
N GLY A 402 -0.98 -1.38 73.41
CA GLY A 402 0.17 -0.62 73.92
C GLY A 402 0.09 -0.28 75.41
N LEU A 403 -1.13 -0.15 75.95
CA LEU A 403 -1.37 0.13 77.36
C LEU A 403 -1.32 -1.11 78.26
N GLN A 404 -1.48 -2.34 77.74
CA GLN A 404 -1.55 -3.59 78.53
C GLN A 404 -0.23 -4.29 78.57
N ASN A 405 0.76 -3.99 77.78
CA ASN A 405 1.90 -4.88 77.74
C ASN A 405 3.25 -4.37 77.25
N THR A 406 4.19 -4.93 77.78
CA THR A 406 5.56 -5.16 77.46
C THR A 406 5.81 -5.57 75.97
N ILE A 407 7.02 -5.30 75.51
CA ILE A 407 7.62 -5.55 74.19
C ILE A 407 7.17 -6.79 73.41
N LYS A 408 6.61 -7.83 74.08
CA LYS A 408 6.12 -9.08 73.40
C LYS A 408 4.79 -8.92 72.70
N GLU A 409 3.96 -8.00 73.14
CA GLU A 409 2.60 -7.82 72.52
C GLU A 409 2.59 -6.76 71.42
N THR A 410 3.53 -5.83 71.44
CA THR A 410 3.77 -4.89 70.37
C THR A 410 4.19 -5.60 69.07
N GLY A 411 5.08 -6.62 69.19
CA GLY A 411 5.47 -7.44 68.03
C GLY A 411 4.34 -8.30 67.49
N LYS A 412 3.36 -8.69 68.31
CA LYS A 412 2.16 -9.43 67.88
C LYS A 412 1.18 -8.52 67.15
N LEU A 413 1.02 -7.27 67.58
CA LEU A 413 0.17 -6.28 66.93
C LEU A 413 0.73 -5.87 65.58
N ASP A 414 2.05 -5.61 65.49
CA ASP A 414 2.70 -5.32 64.22
C ASP A 414 2.57 -6.46 63.21
N SER A 415 2.65 -7.72 63.68
CA SER A 415 2.43 -8.88 62.83
C SER A 415 0.96 -9.04 62.38
N ILE A 416 0.01 -8.66 63.23
CA ILE A 416 -1.42 -8.67 62.90
C ILE A 416 -1.71 -7.59 61.87
N LEU A 417 -1.20 -6.37 62.06
CA LEU A 417 -1.35 -5.26 61.13
C LEU A 417 -0.65 -5.55 59.80
N LEU A 418 0.55 -6.15 59.84
CA LEU A 418 1.28 -6.56 58.62
C LEU A 418 0.52 -7.65 57.85
N ASN A 419 -0.04 -8.63 58.56
CA ASN A 419 -0.86 -9.68 57.93
C ASN A 419 -2.16 -9.12 57.36
N MET A 420 -2.78 -8.12 58.01
CA MET A 420 -3.95 -7.43 57.50
C MET A 420 -3.60 -6.66 56.21
N THR A 421 -2.47 -5.95 56.17
CA THR A 421 -2.02 -5.24 54.99
C THR A 421 -1.59 -6.18 53.87
N GLN A 422 -1.00 -7.32 54.16
CA GLN A 422 -0.60 -8.32 53.15
C GLN A 422 -1.78 -9.13 52.59
N GLU A 423 -2.80 -9.45 53.43
CA GLU A 423 -3.91 -10.30 53.04
C GLU A 423 -5.06 -9.52 52.39
N TYR A 424 -5.28 -8.27 52.75
CA TYR A 424 -6.42 -7.45 52.33
C TYR A 424 -6.04 -6.06 51.81
N GLY A 425 -4.77 -5.73 51.69
CA GLY A 425 -4.28 -4.40 51.37
C GLY A 425 -4.42 -3.45 52.58
N ASP A 426 -4.03 -2.18 52.39
CA ASP A 426 -4.17 -1.16 53.43
C ASP A 426 -5.65 -1.04 53.84
N PRO A 427 -6.04 -1.25 55.10
CA PRO A 427 -7.43 -1.18 55.53
C PRO A 427 -8.13 0.15 55.24
N VAL A 428 -7.34 1.24 55.12
CA VAL A 428 -7.81 2.56 54.75
C VAL A 428 -8.20 2.62 53.24
N ASN A 429 -7.66 1.71 52.44
CA ASN A 429 -7.92 1.66 50.99
C ASN A 429 -9.19 0.87 50.58
N PHE A 430 -9.87 0.18 51.53
CA PHE A 430 -11.12 -0.52 51.16
C PHE A 430 -12.22 0.43 50.67
N GLU A 431 -12.22 1.70 51.05
CA GLU A 431 -13.15 2.73 50.58
C GLU A 431 -12.62 3.46 49.33
N LYS A 432 -11.31 3.32 49.00
CA LYS A 432 -10.77 3.85 47.76
C LYS A 432 -11.32 3.02 46.59
N ASN A 433 -11.69 3.71 45.54
CA ASN A 433 -12.26 3.14 44.33
C ASN A 433 -13.59 2.36 44.58
N PRO A 434 -14.67 3.04 45.04
CA PRO A 434 -15.94 2.35 45.33
C PRO A 434 -16.72 1.98 44.07
N ALA A 435 -16.40 2.60 42.94
CA ALA A 435 -17.23 2.52 41.73
C ALA A 435 -16.42 2.66 40.44
N VAL A 436 -17.00 2.17 39.36
CA VAL A 436 -16.56 2.48 37.98
C VAL A 436 -17.60 3.35 37.31
N ASN A 437 -17.17 4.43 36.64
CA ASN A 437 -18.00 5.27 35.80
C ASN A 437 -17.91 4.78 34.37
N ILE A 438 -19.03 4.53 33.72
CA ILE A 438 -19.11 4.04 32.35
C ILE A 438 -19.94 5.02 31.53
N THR A 439 -19.32 5.55 30.49
CA THR A 439 -19.97 6.44 29.51
C THR A 439 -19.94 5.79 28.14
N ALA A 440 -21.08 5.71 27.46
CA ALA A 440 -21.15 5.25 26.08
C ALA A 440 -21.57 6.38 25.16
N THR A 441 -20.73 6.67 24.17
CA THR A 441 -20.94 7.73 23.18
C THR A 441 -21.16 7.11 21.80
N TRP A 442 -22.30 7.36 21.22
CA TRP A 442 -22.63 6.98 19.86
C TRP A 442 -21.93 7.89 18.85
N LEU A 443 -21.18 7.30 17.91
CA LEU A 443 -20.33 8.03 16.97
C LEU A 443 -20.74 7.81 15.50
N PRO A 444 -21.94 8.22 15.07
CA PRO A 444 -22.38 8.13 13.68
C PRO A 444 -21.60 9.07 12.73
N VAL A 445 -20.88 10.05 13.27
CA VAL A 445 -20.01 10.96 12.53
C VAL A 445 -18.56 10.64 12.87
N SER A 446 -17.85 10.05 11.91
CA SER A 446 -16.42 9.74 12.03
C SER A 446 -15.65 10.40 10.89
N PHE A 447 -14.59 11.11 11.23
CA PHE A 447 -13.63 11.65 10.26
C PHE A 447 -12.46 10.74 9.98
N TRP A 448 -12.26 9.69 10.78
CA TRP A 448 -11.08 8.82 10.67
C TRP A 448 -11.08 8.04 9.35
N ASN A 449 -12.14 7.28 9.08
CA ASN A 449 -12.26 6.52 7.83
C ASN A 449 -12.28 7.43 6.60
N PHE A 450 -12.98 8.55 6.68
CA PHE A 450 -13.01 9.57 5.65
C PHE A 450 -11.59 10.12 5.38
N GLY A 451 -10.85 10.48 6.42
CA GLY A 451 -9.47 10.97 6.32
C GLY A 451 -8.53 9.95 5.70
N ILE A 452 -8.60 8.68 6.11
CA ILE A 452 -7.78 7.60 5.52
C ILE A 452 -8.04 7.48 4.02
N VAL A 453 -9.30 7.47 3.60
CA VAL A 453 -9.64 7.35 2.16
C VAL A 453 -9.10 8.53 1.37
N LEU A 454 -9.25 9.76 1.85
CA LEU A 454 -8.69 10.94 1.17
C LEU A 454 -7.16 10.89 1.07
N VAL A 455 -6.49 10.50 2.15
CA VAL A 455 -5.03 10.34 2.16
C VAL A 455 -4.60 9.27 1.15
N CYS A 456 -5.30 8.14 1.08
CA CYS A 456 -5.02 7.09 0.08
C CYS A 456 -5.18 7.59 -1.36
N LEU A 457 -6.23 8.37 -1.65
CA LEU A 457 -6.46 8.96 -2.98
C LEU A 457 -5.33 9.94 -3.36
N ILE A 458 -4.91 10.79 -2.42
CA ILE A 458 -3.80 11.73 -2.61
C ILE A 458 -2.50 10.98 -2.85
N LEU A 459 -2.17 10.01 -1.98
CA LEU A 459 -0.95 9.21 -2.10
C LEU A 459 -0.89 8.44 -3.42
N PHE A 460 -2.00 7.82 -3.83
CA PHE A 460 -2.08 7.14 -5.12
C PHE A 460 -1.83 8.11 -6.29
N THR A 461 -2.41 9.31 -6.23
CA THR A 461 -2.21 10.33 -7.26
C THR A 461 -0.74 10.79 -7.33
N VAL A 462 -0.15 11.11 -6.17
CA VAL A 462 1.27 11.51 -6.09
C VAL A 462 2.19 10.39 -6.59
N LEU A 463 1.94 9.15 -6.16
CA LEU A 463 2.71 7.99 -6.59
C LEU A 463 2.60 7.77 -8.11
N SER A 464 1.39 7.92 -8.67
CA SER A 464 1.17 7.82 -10.13
C SER A 464 1.97 8.83 -10.93
N TYR A 465 2.02 10.08 -10.48
CA TYR A 465 2.84 11.12 -11.11
C TYR A 465 4.34 10.84 -10.94
N TRP A 466 4.76 10.40 -9.77
CA TRP A 466 6.16 10.03 -9.52
C TRP A 466 6.59 8.84 -10.39
N MET A 467 5.80 7.78 -10.45
CA MET A 467 6.05 6.61 -11.32
C MET A 467 6.13 7.02 -12.79
N LYS A 468 5.19 7.87 -13.25
CA LYS A 468 5.21 8.39 -14.62
C LYS A 468 6.49 9.20 -14.88
N ARG A 469 6.90 10.06 -13.95
CA ARG A 469 8.13 10.85 -14.09
C ARG A 469 9.37 9.98 -14.20
N THR A 470 9.48 8.94 -13.33
CA THR A 470 10.58 7.96 -13.36
C THR A 470 10.58 7.18 -14.67
N PHE A 471 9.41 6.73 -15.13
CA PHE A 471 9.26 6.04 -16.41
C PHE A 471 9.68 6.94 -17.59
N GLU A 472 9.21 8.18 -17.65
CA GLU A 472 9.60 9.13 -18.69
C GLU A 472 11.10 9.46 -18.64
N SER A 473 11.68 9.58 -17.44
CA SER A 473 13.13 9.71 -17.26
C SER A 473 13.89 8.49 -17.79
N GLY A 474 13.37 7.28 -17.56
CA GLY A 474 13.94 6.05 -18.08
C GLY A 474 14.01 5.97 -19.60
N LYS A 475 13.03 6.56 -20.33
CA LYS A 475 13.08 6.66 -21.81
C LYS A 475 14.30 7.45 -22.31
N TRP A 476 14.75 8.41 -21.51
CA TRP A 476 15.84 9.31 -21.85
C TRP A 476 17.20 8.89 -21.28
N SER A 477 17.28 7.70 -20.66
CA SER A 477 18.53 7.22 -20.05
C SER A 477 19.71 7.10 -21.02
N ASN A 478 19.42 6.81 -22.29
CA ASN A 478 20.40 6.64 -23.35
C ASN A 478 20.59 7.88 -24.22
N SER A 479 20.02 9.02 -23.82
CA SER A 479 20.09 10.27 -24.56
C SER A 479 20.95 11.30 -23.83
N SER A 480 21.87 11.92 -24.57
CA SER A 480 22.65 13.07 -24.11
C SER A 480 21.80 14.36 -24.00
N ASN A 481 20.58 14.35 -24.55
CA ASN A 481 19.66 15.49 -24.61
C ASN A 481 18.48 15.35 -23.63
N SER A 482 18.63 14.51 -22.60
CA SER A 482 17.59 14.26 -21.61
C SER A 482 17.04 15.57 -21.00
N PRO A 483 15.70 15.74 -20.94
CA PRO A 483 15.08 16.86 -20.21
C PRO A 483 15.09 16.66 -18.70
N TYR A 484 15.45 15.48 -18.25
CA TYR A 484 15.50 15.12 -16.84
C TYR A 484 16.94 15.27 -16.35
N SER A 485 17.17 16.04 -15.29
CA SER A 485 18.49 16.15 -14.68
C SER A 485 18.97 14.78 -14.23
N SER A 486 20.18 14.38 -14.66
CA SER A 486 20.89 13.29 -14.00
C SER A 486 21.21 13.76 -12.56
N ASN A 487 20.52 13.24 -11.57
CA ASN A 487 20.98 13.34 -10.18
C ASN A 487 22.14 12.38 -9.97
#